data_355ddeacdee98543de3c5d09fb43a262
#
_entry.id   355ddeacdee98543de3c5d09fb43a262
#
_cell.length_a   1.000
_cell.length_b   1.000
_cell.length_c   1.000
_cell.angle_alpha   90.00
_cell.angle_beta   90.00
_cell.angle_gamma   90.00
#
_symmetry.space_group_name_H-M   'P 1'
#
loop_
_entity.id
_entity.type
_entity.pdbx_description
1 polymer ?
#
loop_
_entity_poly.entity_id
_entity_poly.type
_entity_poly.pdbx_seq_one_letter_code
_entity_poly.pdbx_strand_id
1 'polypeptide(L)'
;MADAPRQGDLFDAASQASEAGGVAELAITATQMRRWQQWVHDFQAALIAPTPPEALQGVLFEPERDLLAGFDPLQLKPLPLSFWRWPEGPHQGAALYLVMDRPADLEQPLLLYIGETIAADRRWKGAHDCKAYLAAYSEALQRTGLQQQLSIRFC
;
A
#
# COMPACT_ATOMS: atom_id res chain seq x y z
N MET A 1 37.16 -3.69 18.85
CA MET A 1 35.73 -3.37 18.88
C MET A 1 35.32 -3.14 17.42
N ALA A 2 34.59 -4.09 16.84
CA ALA A 2 34.12 -3.97 15.46
C ALA A 2 32.84 -3.11 15.48
N ASP A 3 32.85 -2.03 14.69
CA ASP A 3 31.73 -1.12 14.51
C ASP A 3 30.60 -1.87 13.76
N ALA A 4 29.40 -1.83 14.28
CA ALA A 4 28.26 -2.49 13.63
C ALA A 4 27.86 -1.68 12.39
N PRO A 5 27.53 -2.33 11.27
CA PRO A 5 27.13 -1.63 10.05
C PRO A 5 25.86 -0.82 10.28
N ARG A 6 25.87 0.44 9.89
CA ARG A 6 24.71 1.34 9.98
C ARG A 6 23.73 1.02 8.86
N GLN A 7 22.46 1.18 9.11
CA GLN A 7 21.37 0.86 8.17
C GLN A 7 21.47 1.59 6.80
N GLY A 8 22.28 2.65 6.69
CA GLY A 8 22.59 3.35 5.43
C GLY A 8 23.47 2.57 4.47
N ASP A 9 24.34 1.68 4.98
CA ASP A 9 25.35 1.00 4.17
C ASP A 9 24.75 -0.01 3.16
N LEU A 10 23.56 -0.51 3.42
CA LEU A 10 22.87 -1.47 2.55
C LEU A 10 22.38 -0.84 1.23
N PHE A 11 22.04 0.44 1.26
CA PHE A 11 21.57 1.16 0.07
C PHE A 11 22.72 1.75 -0.74
N ASP A 12 23.82 2.14 -0.08
CA ASP A 12 25.03 2.62 -0.74
C ASP A 12 25.76 1.52 -1.52
N ALA A 13 25.77 0.30 -1.00
CA ALA A 13 26.33 -0.85 -1.70
C ALA A 13 25.56 -1.20 -3.00
N ALA A 14 24.24 -1.01 -3.02
CA ALA A 14 23.40 -1.22 -4.20
C ALA A 14 23.63 -0.12 -5.26
N SER A 15 23.88 1.13 -4.84
CA SER A 15 24.15 2.25 -5.74
C SER A 15 25.53 2.14 -6.40
N GLN A 16 26.56 1.68 -5.67
CA GLN A 16 27.91 1.51 -6.21
C GLN A 16 28.02 0.30 -7.15
N ALA A 17 27.20 -0.73 -6.97
CA ALA A 17 27.14 -1.86 -7.90
C ALA A 17 26.52 -1.50 -9.25
N SER A 18 25.71 -0.42 -9.31
CA SER A 18 25.07 0.06 -10.54
C SER A 18 26.02 0.77 -11.52
N GLU A 19 27.17 1.27 -11.04
CA GLU A 19 28.12 2.00 -11.90
C GLU A 19 29.17 1.11 -12.57
N ALA A 20 29.36 -0.14 -12.16
CA ALA A 20 30.47 -0.99 -12.56
C ALA A 20 30.20 -2.06 -13.63
N GLY A 21 29.05 -2.10 -14.21
CA GLY A 21 28.73 -3.02 -15.31
C GLY A 21 27.26 -2.94 -15.61
N GLY A 22 26.88 -2.84 -16.89
CA GLY A 22 25.48 -2.83 -17.31
C GLY A 22 24.74 -4.01 -16.68
N VAL A 23 24.13 -3.75 -15.54
CA VAL A 23 23.25 -4.68 -14.86
C VAL A 23 22.09 -4.84 -15.82
N ALA A 24 22.03 -5.99 -16.49
CA ALA A 24 20.81 -6.38 -17.19
C ALA A 24 19.69 -6.23 -16.17
N GLU A 25 18.85 -5.20 -16.35
CA GLU A 25 17.70 -4.93 -15.49
C GLU A 25 16.92 -6.24 -15.43
N LEU A 26 16.96 -6.91 -14.28
CA LEU A 26 16.27 -8.18 -14.10
C LEU A 26 14.78 -7.87 -14.18
N ALA A 27 14.27 -7.98 -15.41
CA ALA A 27 12.85 -7.75 -15.66
C ALA A 27 12.04 -8.72 -14.79
N ILE A 28 11.24 -8.17 -13.88
CA ILE A 28 10.29 -8.97 -13.10
C ILE A 28 9.37 -9.74 -14.05
N THR A 29 9.18 -11.03 -13.80
CA THR A 29 8.28 -11.86 -14.58
C THR A 29 6.86 -11.83 -14.01
N ALA A 30 5.86 -12.16 -14.86
CA ALA A 30 4.47 -12.28 -14.43
C ALA A 30 4.31 -13.27 -13.25
N THR A 31 5.05 -14.37 -13.28
CA THR A 31 5.03 -15.37 -12.20
C THR A 31 5.58 -14.81 -10.89
N GLN A 32 6.67 -14.07 -10.94
CA GLN A 32 7.24 -13.42 -9.75
C GLN A 32 6.27 -12.36 -9.19
N MET A 33 5.66 -11.57 -10.06
CA MET A 33 4.70 -10.54 -9.65
C MET A 33 3.46 -11.14 -8.99
N ARG A 34 2.86 -12.20 -9.58
CA ARG A 34 1.73 -12.91 -8.96
C ARG A 34 2.11 -13.55 -7.62
N ARG A 35 3.31 -14.14 -7.53
CA ARG A 35 3.80 -14.71 -6.27
C ARG A 35 3.95 -13.64 -5.19
N TRP A 36 4.44 -12.46 -5.54
CA TRP A 36 4.51 -11.33 -4.62
C TRP A 36 3.11 -10.87 -4.18
N GLN A 37 2.17 -10.70 -5.12
CA GLN A 37 0.79 -10.36 -4.82
C GLN A 37 0.13 -11.39 -3.89
N GLN A 38 0.30 -12.68 -4.15
CA GLN A 38 -0.22 -13.75 -3.30
C GLN A 38 0.39 -13.69 -1.90
N TRP A 39 1.69 -13.49 -1.79
CA TRP A 39 2.36 -13.38 -0.50
C TRP A 39 1.84 -12.19 0.33
N VAL A 40 1.66 -11.04 -0.29
CA VAL A 40 1.06 -9.85 0.36
C VAL A 40 -0.38 -10.14 0.78
N HIS A 41 -1.18 -10.76 -0.10
CA HIS A 41 -2.55 -11.14 0.18
C HIS A 41 -2.64 -12.06 1.42
N ASP A 42 -1.86 -13.12 1.47
CA ASP A 42 -1.89 -14.09 2.56
C ASP A 42 -1.48 -13.44 3.90
N PHE A 43 -0.52 -12.54 3.86
CA PHE A 43 -0.14 -11.76 5.03
C PHE A 43 -1.28 -10.84 5.51
N GLN A 44 -1.94 -10.16 4.58
CA GLN A 44 -3.01 -9.21 4.89
C GLN A 44 -4.32 -9.90 5.27
N ALA A 45 -4.61 -11.06 4.74
CA ALA A 45 -5.84 -11.80 5.02
C ALA A 45 -6.04 -12.05 6.52
N ALA A 46 -4.97 -12.34 7.24
CA ALA A 46 -5.00 -12.53 8.69
C ALA A 46 -5.33 -11.24 9.48
N LEU A 47 -5.01 -10.06 8.90
CA LEU A 47 -5.25 -8.76 9.52
C LEU A 47 -6.64 -8.20 9.19
N ILE A 48 -7.18 -8.57 8.03
CA ILE A 48 -8.49 -8.09 7.54
C ILE A 48 -9.62 -9.04 7.97
N ALA A 49 -9.28 -10.26 8.40
CA ALA A 49 -10.26 -11.23 8.87
C ALA A 49 -11.08 -10.65 10.04
N PRO A 50 -12.43 -10.78 10.01
CA PRO A 50 -13.30 -10.16 11.01
C PRO A 50 -13.27 -10.87 12.38
N THR A 51 -12.35 -11.77 12.61
CA THR A 51 -12.20 -12.44 13.90
C THR A 51 -11.41 -11.51 14.82
N PRO A 52 -12.05 -10.95 15.87
CA PRO A 52 -11.28 -10.24 16.88
C PRO A 52 -10.24 -11.20 17.44
N PRO A 53 -8.99 -10.79 17.62
CA PRO A 53 -8.07 -11.60 18.40
C PRO A 53 -8.75 -11.83 19.74
N GLU A 54 -8.95 -13.09 20.13
CA GLU A 54 -9.39 -13.39 21.48
C GLU A 54 -8.44 -12.64 22.39
N ALA A 55 -8.97 -11.76 23.21
CA ALA A 55 -8.20 -10.92 24.10
C ALA A 55 -7.55 -11.84 25.16
N LEU A 56 -6.41 -12.39 24.85
CA LEU A 56 -5.61 -13.24 25.74
C LEU A 56 -4.90 -12.44 26.84
N GLN A 57 -5.01 -11.12 26.82
CA GLN A 57 -4.54 -10.24 27.88
C GLN A 57 -5.73 -9.56 28.53
N GLY A 58 -5.94 -9.82 29.81
CA GLY A 58 -6.86 -9.06 30.63
C GLY A 58 -6.53 -7.57 30.49
N VAL A 59 -7.48 -6.79 30.03
CA VAL A 59 -7.34 -5.36 29.83
C VAL A 59 -7.23 -4.72 31.20
N LEU A 60 -6.08 -4.15 31.50
CA LEU A 60 -5.82 -3.48 32.78
C LEU A 60 -6.57 -2.14 32.91
N PHE A 61 -7.07 -1.64 31.78
CA PHE A 61 -7.87 -0.44 31.66
C PHE A 61 -9.11 -0.76 30.84
N GLU A 62 -10.29 -0.22 31.21
CA GLU A 62 -11.46 -0.31 30.36
C GLU A 62 -11.10 0.26 28.99
N PRO A 63 -11.25 -0.49 27.87
CA PRO A 63 -11.00 0.08 26.57
C PRO A 63 -11.98 1.24 26.41
N GLU A 64 -11.44 2.46 26.30
CA GLU A 64 -12.20 3.53 25.67
C GLU A 64 -12.83 2.94 24.43
N ARG A 65 -14.15 3.08 24.26
CA ARG A 65 -14.95 2.48 23.19
C ARG A 65 -14.09 2.31 21.96
N ASP A 66 -13.85 1.07 21.56
CA ASP A 66 -13.08 0.77 20.37
C ASP A 66 -13.78 1.45 19.19
N LEU A 67 -13.32 2.67 18.87
CA LEU A 67 -13.90 3.49 17.79
C LEU A 67 -13.76 2.79 16.44
N LEU A 68 -12.92 1.76 16.38
CA LEU A 68 -12.69 0.95 15.20
C LEU A 68 -13.49 -0.36 15.22
N ALA A 69 -14.19 -0.64 16.32
CA ALA A 69 -15.06 -1.82 16.38
C ALA A 69 -16.10 -1.78 15.26
N GLY A 70 -16.02 -2.72 14.34
CA GLY A 70 -16.89 -2.78 13.17
C GLY A 70 -16.45 -1.91 11.98
N PHE A 71 -15.31 -1.24 12.05
CA PHE A 71 -14.76 -0.56 10.87
C PHE A 71 -14.24 -1.58 9.87
N ASP A 72 -14.85 -1.62 8.70
CA ASP A 72 -14.40 -2.42 7.57
C ASP A 72 -13.96 -1.50 6.42
N PRO A 73 -12.66 -1.42 6.13
CA PRO A 73 -12.16 -0.57 5.06
C PRO A 73 -12.67 -0.99 3.67
N LEU A 74 -13.14 -2.23 3.50
CA LEU A 74 -13.68 -2.71 2.24
C LEU A 74 -15.08 -2.18 1.95
N GLN A 75 -15.81 -1.73 2.98
CA GLN A 75 -17.13 -1.09 2.83
C GLN A 75 -17.04 0.39 2.41
N LEU A 76 -15.87 1.00 2.52
CA LEU A 76 -15.68 2.37 2.05
C LEU A 76 -15.80 2.42 0.52
N LYS A 77 -16.41 3.50 0.00
CA LYS A 77 -16.62 3.69 -1.43
C LYS A 77 -15.28 3.76 -2.18
N PRO A 78 -15.02 2.85 -3.13
CA PRO A 78 -13.85 2.93 -3.97
C PRO A 78 -13.98 4.06 -4.99
N LEU A 79 -12.93 4.85 -5.14
CA LEU A 79 -12.80 5.89 -6.15
C LEU A 79 -11.65 5.54 -7.10
N PRO A 80 -11.73 5.88 -8.39
CA PRO A 80 -10.61 5.69 -9.31
C PRO A 80 -9.46 6.62 -8.93
N LEU A 81 -8.21 6.21 -9.18
CA LEU A 81 -7.03 7.05 -8.87
C LEU A 81 -7.00 8.37 -9.66
N SER A 82 -7.84 8.52 -10.69
CA SER A 82 -8.00 9.78 -11.42
C SER A 82 -8.87 10.82 -10.71
N PHE A 83 -9.45 10.49 -9.54
CA PHE A 83 -10.37 11.36 -8.78
C PHE A 83 -9.84 12.78 -8.54
N TRP A 84 -8.52 12.92 -8.39
CA TRP A 84 -7.87 14.21 -8.14
C TRP A 84 -7.97 15.19 -9.32
N ARG A 85 -8.36 14.71 -10.51
CA ARG A 85 -8.62 15.52 -11.71
C ARG A 85 -10.04 16.09 -11.73
N TRP A 86 -10.90 15.65 -10.82
CA TRP A 86 -12.27 16.15 -10.76
C TRP A 86 -12.28 17.62 -10.27
N PRO A 87 -13.21 18.44 -10.75
CA PRO A 87 -13.32 19.84 -10.34
C PRO A 87 -13.50 19.97 -8.83
N GLU A 88 -14.34 19.10 -8.24
CA GLU A 88 -14.57 19.02 -6.81
C GLU A 88 -13.98 17.71 -6.28
N GLY A 89 -13.17 17.82 -5.23
CA GLY A 89 -12.62 16.64 -4.55
C GLY A 89 -13.74 15.88 -3.83
N PRO A 90 -13.72 14.54 -3.86
CA PRO A 90 -14.74 13.71 -3.22
C PRO A 90 -14.69 13.75 -1.70
N HIS A 91 -13.60 14.24 -1.14
CA HIS A 91 -13.38 14.41 0.29
C HIS A 91 -12.61 15.69 0.54
N GLN A 92 -12.99 16.43 1.57
CA GLN A 92 -12.34 17.68 2.00
C GLN A 92 -11.87 17.57 3.44
N GLY A 93 -10.79 18.28 3.77
CA GLY A 93 -10.25 18.30 5.13
C GLY A 93 -9.40 17.08 5.49
N ALA A 94 -9.36 16.78 6.78
CA ALA A 94 -8.55 15.69 7.31
C ALA A 94 -9.15 14.33 6.91
N ALA A 95 -8.28 13.39 6.53
CA ALA A 95 -8.70 12.04 6.17
C ALA A 95 -7.55 11.03 6.30
N LEU A 96 -7.91 9.80 6.57
CA LEU A 96 -7.11 8.65 6.19
C LEU A 96 -7.50 8.21 4.78
N TYR A 97 -6.56 7.71 4.02
CA TYR A 97 -6.83 7.12 2.71
C TYR A 97 -6.10 5.81 2.51
N LEU A 98 -6.80 4.88 1.88
CA LEU A 98 -6.31 3.55 1.58
C LEU A 98 -6.27 3.36 0.07
N VAL A 99 -5.11 2.99 -0.45
CA VAL A 99 -4.95 2.64 -1.87
C VAL A 99 -4.89 1.14 -2.00
N MET A 100 -5.74 0.61 -2.85
CA MET A 100 -5.89 -0.83 -3.04
C MET A 100 -5.82 -1.18 -4.52
N ASP A 101 -5.31 -2.37 -4.82
CA ASP A 101 -5.45 -3.03 -6.11
C ASP A 101 -6.33 -4.28 -5.96
N ARG A 102 -7.07 -4.63 -7.00
CA ARG A 102 -7.84 -5.86 -7.06
C ARG A 102 -7.34 -6.75 -8.19
N PRO A 103 -6.27 -7.54 -7.96
CA PRO A 103 -5.82 -8.51 -8.95
C PRO A 103 -6.92 -9.52 -9.28
N ALA A 104 -7.01 -9.92 -10.56
CA ALA A 104 -8.06 -10.82 -11.02
C ALA A 104 -7.99 -12.22 -10.39
N ASP A 105 -6.80 -12.63 -9.98
CA ASP A 105 -6.53 -13.96 -9.44
C ASP A 105 -6.71 -14.03 -7.90
N LEU A 106 -7.06 -12.93 -7.23
CA LEU A 106 -7.21 -12.86 -5.77
C LEU A 106 -8.65 -12.53 -5.37
N GLU A 107 -9.12 -13.18 -4.30
CA GLU A 107 -10.48 -12.98 -3.79
C GLU A 107 -10.67 -11.59 -3.16
N GLN A 108 -9.65 -11.12 -2.45
CA GLN A 108 -9.67 -9.84 -1.76
C GLN A 108 -8.68 -8.85 -2.37
N PRO A 109 -8.98 -7.55 -2.32
CA PRO A 109 -8.06 -6.54 -2.77
C PRO A 109 -6.81 -6.48 -1.88
N LEU A 110 -5.69 -6.13 -2.50
CA LEU A 110 -4.44 -5.84 -1.80
C LEU A 110 -4.43 -4.40 -1.32
N LEU A 111 -4.10 -4.18 -0.07
CA LEU A 111 -3.81 -2.87 0.46
C LEU A 111 -2.36 -2.51 0.11
N LEU A 112 -2.19 -1.50 -0.74
CA LEU A 112 -0.88 -1.08 -1.21
C LEU A 112 -0.30 0.07 -0.39
N TYR A 113 -1.17 0.94 0.11
CA TYR A 113 -0.74 2.13 0.84
C TYR A 113 -1.84 2.63 1.78
N ILE A 114 -1.42 3.04 2.97
CA ILE A 114 -2.25 3.80 3.92
C ILE A 114 -1.56 5.14 4.12
N GLY A 115 -2.32 6.21 4.03
CA GLY A 115 -1.80 7.56 4.27
C GLY A 115 -2.79 8.42 5.02
N GLU A 116 -2.27 9.47 5.62
CA GLU A 116 -3.04 10.49 6.29
C GLU A 116 -2.82 11.86 5.65
N THR A 117 -3.79 12.72 5.79
CA THR A 117 -3.69 14.11 5.34
C THR A 117 -4.65 15.00 6.11
N ILE A 118 -4.27 16.25 6.30
CA ILE A 118 -5.15 17.30 6.84
C ILE A 118 -5.97 18.00 5.74
N ALA A 119 -5.66 17.74 4.47
CA ALA A 119 -6.28 18.41 3.32
C ALA A 119 -6.36 17.45 2.12
N ALA A 120 -7.34 16.54 2.14
CA ALA A 120 -7.51 15.48 1.15
C ALA A 120 -7.71 16.03 -0.27
N ASP A 121 -8.42 17.15 -0.41
CA ASP A 121 -8.67 17.84 -1.68
C ASP A 121 -7.39 18.36 -2.34
N ARG A 122 -6.35 18.67 -1.57
CA ARG A 122 -5.08 19.22 -2.04
C ARG A 122 -3.96 18.19 -2.10
N ARG A 123 -3.97 17.18 -1.20
CA ARG A 123 -2.90 16.19 -1.08
C ARG A 123 -2.55 15.51 -2.40
N TRP A 124 -3.56 15.14 -3.17
CA TRP A 124 -3.37 14.40 -4.41
C TRP A 124 -3.08 15.29 -5.65
N LYS A 125 -3.18 16.61 -5.54
CA LYS A 125 -2.83 17.55 -6.62
C LYS A 125 -1.32 17.72 -6.77
N GLY A 126 -0.56 17.54 -5.68
CA GLY A 126 0.90 17.63 -5.66
C GLY A 126 1.62 16.31 -5.91
N ALA A 127 2.96 16.36 -5.97
CA ALA A 127 3.81 15.18 -5.93
C ALA A 127 3.91 14.69 -4.48
N HIS A 128 3.90 13.36 -4.28
CA HIS A 128 4.17 12.72 -2.99
C HIS A 128 4.53 11.24 -3.19
N ASP A 129 5.16 10.64 -2.17
CA ASP A 129 5.75 9.31 -2.24
C ASP A 129 4.78 8.22 -2.69
N CYS A 130 3.53 8.25 -2.21
CA CYS A 130 2.51 7.29 -2.65
C CYS A 130 2.35 7.25 -4.17
N LYS A 131 2.38 8.39 -4.85
CA LYS A 131 2.30 8.43 -6.32
C LYS A 131 3.51 7.75 -6.98
N ALA A 132 4.71 7.94 -6.43
CA ALA A 132 5.92 7.30 -6.94
C ALA A 132 5.83 5.78 -6.79
N TYR A 133 5.42 5.28 -5.61
CA TYR A 133 5.21 3.85 -5.38
C TYR A 133 4.14 3.25 -6.31
N LEU A 134 3.02 3.94 -6.49
CA LEU A 134 1.96 3.47 -7.38
C LEU A 134 2.39 3.48 -8.85
N ALA A 135 3.20 4.45 -9.26
CA ALA A 135 3.77 4.46 -10.60
C ALA A 135 4.69 3.26 -10.84
N ALA A 136 5.59 2.97 -9.89
CA ALA A 136 6.47 1.81 -9.96
C ALA A 136 5.69 0.48 -9.98
N TYR A 137 4.68 0.36 -9.12
CA TYR A 137 3.79 -0.82 -9.10
C TYR A 137 3.04 -0.99 -10.43
N SER A 138 2.44 0.09 -10.95
CA SER A 138 1.73 0.07 -12.23
C SER A 138 2.65 -0.29 -13.39
N GLU A 139 3.88 0.22 -13.40
CA GLU A 139 4.88 -0.12 -14.40
C GLU A 139 5.25 -1.61 -14.33
N ALA A 140 5.45 -2.16 -13.14
CA ALA A 140 5.72 -3.58 -12.96
C ALA A 140 4.58 -4.46 -13.49
N LEU A 141 3.31 -4.12 -13.22
CA LEU A 141 2.16 -4.83 -13.76
C LEU A 141 2.10 -4.72 -15.28
N GLN A 142 2.31 -3.53 -15.84
CA GLN A 142 2.29 -3.31 -17.28
C GLN A 142 3.38 -4.13 -17.99
N ARG A 143 4.62 -4.11 -17.47
CA ARG A 143 5.74 -4.90 -18.01
C ARG A 143 5.47 -6.41 -17.97
N THR A 144 4.72 -6.87 -16.98
CA THR A 144 4.36 -8.28 -16.81
C THR A 144 3.06 -8.68 -17.52
N GLY A 145 2.36 -7.75 -18.16
CA GLY A 145 1.08 -7.98 -18.82
C GLY A 145 -0.07 -8.28 -17.86
N LEU A 146 0.08 -7.96 -16.57
CA LEU A 146 -0.97 -8.13 -15.58
C LEU A 146 -1.89 -6.92 -15.54
N GLN A 147 -3.19 -7.19 -15.36
CA GLN A 147 -4.18 -6.13 -15.20
C GLN A 147 -4.13 -5.52 -13.81
N GLN A 148 -4.43 -4.24 -13.72
CA GLN A 148 -4.56 -3.51 -12.46
C GLN A 148 -5.99 -2.96 -12.30
N GLN A 149 -6.50 -2.95 -11.06
CA GLN A 149 -7.73 -2.28 -10.67
C GLN A 149 -7.48 -1.43 -9.43
N LEU A 150 -6.70 -0.38 -9.63
CA LEU A 150 -6.34 0.53 -8.54
C LEU A 150 -7.53 1.39 -8.12
N SER A 151 -7.73 1.49 -6.83
CA SER A 151 -8.75 2.35 -6.22
C SER A 151 -8.21 3.02 -4.97
N ILE A 152 -8.81 4.15 -4.60
CA ILE A 152 -8.57 4.84 -3.33
C ILE A 152 -9.87 4.94 -2.55
N ARG A 153 -9.77 4.84 -1.24
CA ARG A 153 -10.88 5.02 -0.30
C ARG A 153 -10.48 6.02 0.77
N PHE A 154 -11.44 6.82 1.20
CA PHE A 154 -11.26 7.82 2.27
C PHE A 154 -12.15 7.52 3.45
N CYS A 155 -11.64 7.76 4.67
CA CYS A 155 -12.36 7.82 5.93
C CYS A 155 -11.87 8.95 6.82
#